data_ce376c6e822ebcfe3c5bab97f8a03af5
#
_entry.id   ce376c6e822ebcfe3c5bab97f8a03af5
#
_cell.length_a   1.000
_cell.length_b   1.000
_cell.length_c   1.000
_cell.angle_alpha   90.00
_cell.angle_beta   90.00
_cell.angle_gamma   90.00
#
_symmetry.space_group_name_H-M   'P 1'
#
loop_
_entity.id
_entity.type
_entity.pdbx_description
1 polymer ?
#
loop_
_entity_poly.entity_id
_entity_poly.type
_entity_poly.pdbx_seq_one_letter_code
_entity_poly.pdbx_strand_id
1 'polypeptide(L)'
;MISFVISLTALVFGYLIYGRIVERIIAPDDRPTPAVAQADGVDYIVLPSWKVFMIQFLNIAGTGPIFGAIMGAKFGPAAYLWIVFGCIFAGAVHDYFCGMLSMRHKGASLTELVGIYLGIPAKKILLVFSIIVLLMVGTVFVYSPALILGGMTAPNVDAKTFHIMIWIAIIIA
;
A
#
# COMPACT_ATOMS: atom_id res chain seq x y z
N MET A 1 -0.46 12.68 23.86
CA MET A 1 -0.28 13.82 22.95
C MET A 1 1.18 14.07 22.57
N ILE A 2 2.11 14.13 23.54
CA ILE A 2 3.55 14.40 23.28
C ILE A 2 4.16 13.36 22.32
N SER A 3 3.94 12.06 22.54
CA SER A 3 4.44 10.98 21.68
C SER A 3 3.95 11.10 20.22
N PHE A 4 2.69 11.48 20.03
CA PHE A 4 2.14 11.72 18.70
C PHE A 4 2.85 12.88 17.98
N VAL A 5 3.03 14.01 18.68
CA VAL A 5 3.71 15.18 18.09
C VAL A 5 5.17 14.85 17.74
N ILE A 6 5.89 14.13 18.62
CA ILE A 6 7.26 13.69 18.36
C ILE A 6 7.29 12.77 17.13
N SER A 7 6.38 11.80 17.04
CA SER A 7 6.31 10.86 15.92
C SER A 7 6.02 11.56 14.60
N LEU A 8 5.06 12.49 14.59
CA LEU A 8 4.74 13.28 13.40
C LEU A 8 5.93 14.13 12.95
N THR A 9 6.59 14.79 13.90
CA THR A 9 7.80 15.59 13.63
C THR A 9 8.91 14.71 13.06
N ALA A 10 9.14 13.54 13.64
CA ALA A 10 10.14 12.59 13.15
C ALA A 10 9.84 12.09 11.73
N LEU A 11 8.57 11.84 11.37
CA LEU A 11 8.18 11.48 10.00
C LEU A 11 8.47 12.61 9.01
N VAL A 12 8.16 13.86 9.37
CA VAL A 12 8.45 15.02 8.53
C VAL A 12 9.96 15.19 8.31
N PHE A 13 10.76 15.10 9.37
CA PHE A 13 12.22 15.15 9.25
C PHE A 13 12.79 13.96 8.47
N GLY A 14 12.24 12.77 8.69
CA GLY A 14 12.58 11.58 7.89
C GLY A 14 12.36 11.82 6.40
N TYR A 15 11.21 12.37 6.03
CA TYR A 15 10.94 12.74 4.63
C TYR A 15 11.94 13.79 4.10
N LEU A 16 12.18 14.86 4.84
CA LEU A 16 13.03 15.97 4.38
C LEU A 16 14.52 15.62 4.30
N ILE A 17 15.02 14.80 5.22
CA ILE A 17 16.45 14.49 5.32
C ILE A 17 16.74 13.15 4.64
N TYR A 18 16.12 12.08 5.15
CA TYR A 18 16.38 10.72 4.66
C TYR A 18 15.83 10.49 3.26
N GLY A 19 14.67 11.06 2.94
CA GLY A 19 14.10 11.04 1.60
C GLY A 19 15.05 11.60 0.56
N ARG A 20 15.70 12.75 0.84
CA ARG A 20 16.71 13.33 -0.06
C ARG A 20 17.95 12.46 -0.24
N ILE A 21 18.36 11.75 0.81
CA ILE A 21 19.50 10.81 0.72
C ILE A 21 19.13 9.64 -0.21
N VAL A 22 17.95 9.05 0.00
CA VAL A 22 17.45 7.96 -0.84
C VAL A 22 17.29 8.39 -2.29
N GLU A 23 16.71 9.57 -2.53
CA GLU A 23 16.56 10.14 -3.87
C GLU A 23 17.92 10.30 -4.57
N ARG A 24 18.95 10.76 -3.89
CA ARG A 24 20.31 10.87 -4.45
C ARG A 24 20.94 9.51 -4.78
N ILE A 25 20.67 8.49 -3.95
CA ILE A 25 21.19 7.14 -4.17
C ILE A 25 20.51 6.48 -5.38
N ILE A 26 19.20 6.64 -5.49
CA ILE A 26 18.41 6.06 -6.59
C ILE A 26 18.60 6.89 -7.88
N ALA A 27 19.00 8.15 -7.75
CA ALA A 27 19.32 9.06 -8.85
C ALA A 27 18.22 9.09 -9.94
N PRO A 28 17.05 9.72 -9.67
CA PRO A 28 16.05 9.93 -10.69
C PRO A 28 16.66 10.70 -11.87
N ASP A 29 16.29 10.34 -13.07
CA ASP A 29 16.75 10.97 -14.30
C ASP A 29 15.60 11.68 -15.04
N ASP A 30 15.94 12.54 -16.00
CA ASP A 30 14.98 13.32 -16.79
C ASP A 30 14.35 12.55 -17.96
N ARG A 31 14.51 11.22 -18.00
CA ARG A 31 13.88 10.41 -19.05
C ARG A 31 12.36 10.50 -18.95
N PRO A 32 11.65 10.60 -20.09
CA PRO A 32 10.20 10.56 -20.08
C PRO A 32 9.71 9.26 -19.46
N THR A 33 8.69 9.36 -18.59
CA THR A 33 8.07 8.17 -17.98
C THR A 33 7.43 7.28 -19.04
N PRO A 34 7.26 5.97 -18.81
CA PRO A 34 6.60 5.09 -19.76
C PRO A 34 5.22 5.59 -20.21
N ALA A 35 4.46 6.19 -19.31
CA ALA A 35 3.16 6.75 -19.62
C ALA A 35 3.22 7.90 -20.64
N VAL A 36 4.34 8.64 -20.68
CA VAL A 36 4.55 9.71 -21.70
C VAL A 36 5.19 9.15 -22.96
N ALA A 37 6.21 8.30 -22.80
CA ALA A 37 6.99 7.77 -23.93
C ALA A 37 6.20 6.77 -24.81
N GLN A 38 5.24 6.05 -24.22
CA GLN A 38 4.48 4.98 -24.86
C GLN A 38 2.96 5.23 -24.78
N ALA A 39 2.55 6.51 -24.66
CA ALA A 39 1.15 6.88 -24.53
C ALA A 39 0.30 6.30 -25.68
N ASP A 40 -0.59 5.37 -25.39
CA ASP A 40 -1.52 4.72 -26.31
C ASP A 40 -3.00 5.00 -26.00
N GLY A 41 -3.26 5.63 -24.86
CA GLY A 41 -4.61 5.95 -24.37
C GLY A 41 -5.37 4.77 -23.76
N VAL A 42 -4.76 3.59 -23.65
CA VAL A 42 -5.36 2.37 -23.09
C VAL A 42 -4.51 1.87 -21.93
N ASP A 43 -3.29 1.40 -22.18
CA ASP A 43 -2.38 0.86 -21.15
C ASP A 43 -1.49 1.96 -20.57
N TYR A 44 -1.11 2.94 -21.39
CA TYR A 44 -0.26 4.06 -21.02
C TYR A 44 -1.01 5.39 -21.14
N ILE A 45 -1.57 5.83 -20.02
CA ILE A 45 -2.34 7.08 -19.95
C ILE A 45 -1.57 8.10 -19.11
N VAL A 46 -1.39 9.30 -19.66
CA VAL A 46 -0.77 10.41 -18.93
C VAL A 46 -1.78 11.00 -17.96
N LEU A 47 -1.50 10.85 -16.68
CA LEU A 47 -2.31 11.41 -15.60
C LEU A 47 -1.66 12.65 -15.00
N PRO A 48 -2.44 13.67 -14.59
CA PRO A 48 -1.89 14.80 -13.85
C PRO A 48 -1.38 14.36 -12.48
N SER A 49 -0.31 14.98 -12.00
CA SER A 49 0.42 14.57 -10.79
C SER A 49 -0.46 14.39 -9.55
N TRP A 50 -1.49 15.23 -9.37
CA TRP A 50 -2.40 15.10 -8.25
C TRP A 50 -3.23 13.80 -8.28
N LYS A 51 -3.61 13.31 -9.46
CA LYS A 51 -4.32 12.03 -9.61
C LYS A 51 -3.38 10.86 -9.28
N VAL A 52 -2.14 10.91 -9.76
CA VAL A 52 -1.12 9.91 -9.43
C VAL A 52 -0.87 9.88 -7.92
N PHE A 53 -0.74 11.05 -7.29
CA PHE A 53 -0.61 11.14 -5.83
C PHE A 53 -1.81 10.51 -5.10
N MET A 54 -3.04 10.84 -5.52
CA MET A 54 -4.26 10.29 -4.90
C MET A 54 -4.37 8.78 -5.05
N ILE A 55 -4.00 8.24 -6.22
CA ILE A 55 -3.99 6.79 -6.45
C ILE A 55 -3.00 6.10 -5.50
N GLN A 56 -1.78 6.64 -5.39
CA GLN A 56 -0.77 6.08 -4.49
C GLN A 56 -1.17 6.20 -3.03
N PHE A 57 -1.72 7.35 -2.64
CA PHE A 57 -2.24 7.56 -1.28
C PHE A 57 -3.32 6.53 -0.93
N LEU A 58 -4.29 6.30 -1.82
CA LEU A 58 -5.36 5.34 -1.60
C LEU A 58 -4.86 3.89 -1.55
N ASN A 59 -3.84 3.55 -2.33
CA ASN A 59 -3.21 2.22 -2.28
C ASN A 59 -2.53 1.96 -0.93
N ILE A 60 -1.93 2.97 -0.31
CA ILE A 60 -1.27 2.87 0.99
C ILE A 60 -2.28 2.96 2.14
N ALA A 61 -3.26 3.86 2.04
CA ALA A 61 -4.26 4.11 3.08
C ALA A 61 -5.36 3.02 3.12
N GLY A 62 -4.96 1.76 3.08
CA GLY A 62 -5.86 0.61 3.17
C GLY A 62 -6.23 0.22 4.60
N THR A 63 -7.01 -0.84 4.71
CA THR A 63 -7.46 -1.40 6.00
C THR A 63 -6.28 -1.87 6.87
N GLY A 64 -5.22 -2.39 6.27
CA GLY A 64 -4.02 -2.84 6.98
C GLY A 64 -3.37 -1.74 7.83
N PRO A 65 -2.97 -0.60 7.26
CA PRO A 65 -2.41 0.52 8.01
C PRO A 65 -3.34 1.08 9.09
N ILE A 66 -4.65 1.13 8.83
CA ILE A 66 -5.63 1.61 9.82
C ILE A 66 -5.75 0.65 11.00
N PHE A 67 -6.06 -0.61 10.73
CA PHE A 67 -6.23 -1.62 11.79
C PHE A 67 -4.90 -1.99 12.45
N GLY A 68 -3.81 -1.97 11.72
CA GLY A 68 -2.46 -2.17 12.26
C GLY A 68 -2.10 -1.13 13.30
N ALA A 69 -2.39 0.15 13.05
CA ALA A 69 -2.17 1.22 14.02
C ALA A 69 -3.07 1.08 15.26
N ILE A 70 -4.35 0.72 15.08
CA ILE A 70 -5.29 0.47 16.18
C ILE A 70 -4.83 -0.72 17.03
N MET A 71 -4.41 -1.81 16.41
CA MET A 71 -3.85 -2.96 17.12
C MET A 71 -2.54 -2.62 17.83
N GLY A 72 -1.70 -1.79 17.20
CA GLY A 72 -0.47 -1.27 17.78
C GLY A 72 -0.70 -0.50 19.07
N ALA A 73 -1.83 0.19 19.20
CA ALA A 73 -2.18 0.92 20.43
C ALA A 73 -2.23 0.03 21.67
N LYS A 74 -2.51 -1.29 21.52
CA LYS A 74 -2.47 -2.26 22.62
C LYS A 74 -1.06 -2.47 23.20
N PHE A 75 -0.03 -2.16 22.44
CA PHE A 75 1.37 -2.27 22.85
C PHE A 75 1.93 -0.95 23.42
N GLY A 76 1.06 0.06 23.57
CA GLY A 76 1.42 1.35 24.14
C GLY A 76 2.40 2.16 23.28
N PRO A 77 3.25 3.03 23.89
CA PRO A 77 4.13 3.93 23.14
C PRO A 77 5.17 3.25 22.23
N ALA A 78 5.49 1.98 22.47
CA ALA A 78 6.43 1.22 21.64
C ALA A 78 5.94 1.09 20.18
N ALA A 79 4.62 1.12 19.94
CA ALA A 79 4.05 1.10 18.61
C ALA A 79 4.50 2.30 17.76
N TYR A 80 4.67 3.47 18.36
CA TYR A 80 5.16 4.66 17.64
C TYR A 80 6.57 4.48 17.08
N LEU A 81 7.44 3.78 17.79
CA LEU A 81 8.79 3.50 17.32
C LEU A 81 8.74 2.65 16.03
N TRP A 82 7.94 1.58 16.03
CA TRP A 82 7.76 0.74 14.85
C TRP A 82 7.13 1.48 13.68
N ILE A 83 6.09 2.27 13.94
CA ILE A 83 5.43 3.06 12.89
C ILE A 83 6.42 4.06 12.30
N VAL A 84 7.10 4.86 13.12
CA VAL A 84 7.99 5.91 12.64
C VAL A 84 9.20 5.33 11.89
N PHE A 85 9.94 4.43 12.53
CA PHE A 85 11.13 3.85 11.90
C PHE A 85 10.77 2.94 10.73
N GLY A 86 9.70 2.14 10.85
CA GLY A 86 9.21 1.30 9.76
C GLY A 86 8.77 2.10 8.55
N CYS A 87 8.06 3.20 8.72
CA CYS A 87 7.67 4.07 7.61
C CYS A 87 8.88 4.78 6.98
N ILE A 88 9.81 5.30 7.78
CA ILE A 88 10.96 6.06 7.25
C ILE A 88 11.94 5.12 6.53
N PHE A 89 12.39 4.05 7.19
CA PHE A 89 13.51 3.25 6.71
C PHE A 89 13.11 2.06 5.83
N ALA A 90 11.88 1.57 5.96
CA ALA A 90 11.41 0.44 5.18
C ALA A 90 10.30 0.82 4.19
N GLY A 91 9.13 1.25 4.67
CA GLY A 91 7.96 1.45 3.82
C GLY A 91 8.18 2.45 2.70
N ALA A 92 8.56 3.68 3.03
CA ALA A 92 8.76 4.73 2.04
C ALA A 92 9.89 4.40 1.04
N VAL A 93 10.98 3.79 1.52
CA VAL A 93 12.10 3.38 0.66
C VAL A 93 11.69 2.27 -0.29
N HIS A 94 10.99 1.25 0.23
CA HIS A 94 10.47 0.15 -0.57
C HIS A 94 9.57 0.66 -1.70
N ASP A 95 8.58 1.50 -1.36
CA ASP A 95 7.62 1.99 -2.35
C ASP A 95 8.28 2.88 -3.40
N TYR A 96 9.16 3.78 -2.97
CA TYR A 96 9.92 4.63 -3.88
C TYR A 96 10.83 3.80 -4.82
N PHE A 97 11.55 2.83 -4.27
CA PHE A 97 12.45 1.97 -5.04
C PHE A 97 11.67 1.09 -6.04
N CYS A 98 10.58 0.48 -5.61
CA CYS A 98 9.72 -0.31 -6.50
C CYS A 98 9.13 0.54 -7.63
N GLY A 99 8.67 1.75 -7.33
CA GLY A 99 8.15 2.69 -8.32
C GLY A 99 9.22 3.09 -9.34
N MET A 100 10.43 3.43 -8.88
CA MET A 100 11.55 3.80 -9.75
C MET A 100 12.00 2.65 -10.63
N LEU A 101 12.11 1.44 -10.08
CA LEU A 101 12.44 0.24 -10.88
C LEU A 101 11.38 -0.05 -11.93
N SER A 102 10.10 0.02 -11.55
CA SER A 102 8.99 -0.17 -12.49
C SER A 102 9.06 0.83 -13.65
N MET A 103 9.27 2.11 -13.36
CA MET A 103 9.42 3.14 -14.40
C MET A 103 10.61 2.89 -15.33
N ARG A 104 11.75 2.44 -14.78
CA ARG A 104 12.95 2.09 -15.59
C ARG A 104 12.74 0.86 -16.47
N HIS A 105 11.78 0.00 -16.14
CA HIS A 105 11.44 -1.21 -16.87
C HIS A 105 10.06 -1.13 -17.54
N LYS A 106 9.72 0.02 -18.09
CA LYS A 106 8.50 0.26 -18.87
C LYS A 106 7.19 -0.02 -18.15
N GLY A 107 7.15 0.20 -16.84
CA GLY A 107 5.97 -0.07 -16.03
C GLY A 107 5.83 -1.52 -15.58
N ALA A 108 6.92 -2.30 -15.59
CA ALA A 108 6.90 -3.71 -15.19
C ALA A 108 6.39 -3.89 -13.76
N SER A 109 5.61 -4.95 -13.55
CA SER A 109 5.13 -5.33 -12.23
C SER A 109 6.26 -5.83 -11.33
N LEU A 110 6.03 -5.83 -10.00
CA LEU A 110 7.02 -6.34 -9.04
C LEU A 110 7.41 -7.80 -9.35
N THR A 111 6.45 -8.62 -9.76
CA THR A 111 6.70 -10.03 -10.12
C THR A 111 7.58 -10.15 -11.37
N GLU A 112 7.44 -9.25 -12.33
CA GLU A 112 8.30 -9.20 -13.51
C GLU A 112 9.70 -8.73 -13.17
N LEU A 113 9.83 -7.69 -12.34
CA LEU A 113 11.11 -7.20 -11.84
C LEU A 113 11.89 -8.30 -11.12
N VAL A 114 11.22 -9.05 -10.24
CA VAL A 114 11.84 -10.20 -9.56
C VAL A 114 12.27 -11.26 -10.59
N GLY A 115 11.49 -11.46 -11.64
CA GLY A 115 11.87 -12.36 -12.73
C GLY A 115 13.14 -11.93 -13.47
N ILE A 116 13.30 -10.62 -13.69
CA ILE A 116 14.48 -10.03 -14.35
C ILE A 116 15.74 -10.16 -13.49
N TYR A 117 15.64 -9.84 -12.19
CA TYR A 117 16.81 -9.77 -11.30
C TYR A 117 17.15 -11.07 -10.59
N LEU A 118 16.15 -11.89 -10.24
CA LEU A 118 16.31 -13.12 -9.44
C LEU A 118 15.97 -14.40 -10.21
N GLY A 119 15.49 -14.25 -11.44
CA GLY A 119 15.19 -15.37 -12.34
C GLY A 119 13.78 -15.95 -12.22
N ILE A 120 13.49 -16.86 -13.15
CA ILE A 120 12.15 -17.45 -13.32
C ILE A 120 11.62 -18.19 -12.09
N PRO A 121 12.42 -18.97 -11.33
CA PRO A 121 11.91 -19.66 -10.14
C PRO A 121 11.39 -18.68 -9.09
N ALA A 122 12.14 -17.59 -8.83
CA ALA A 122 11.74 -16.56 -7.89
C ALA A 122 10.46 -15.83 -8.34
N LYS A 123 10.33 -15.55 -9.65
CA LYS A 123 9.10 -14.99 -10.24
C LYS A 123 7.88 -15.87 -9.96
N LYS A 124 7.98 -17.19 -10.17
CA LYS A 124 6.86 -18.12 -9.95
C LYS A 124 6.44 -18.18 -8.48
N ILE A 125 7.40 -18.23 -7.56
CA ILE A 125 7.13 -18.22 -6.11
C ILE A 125 6.42 -16.93 -5.71
N LEU A 126 6.95 -15.77 -6.16
CA LEU A 126 6.35 -14.47 -5.85
C LEU A 126 4.95 -14.32 -6.46
N LEU A 127 4.71 -14.86 -7.66
CA LEU A 127 3.40 -14.82 -8.30
C LEU A 127 2.36 -15.59 -7.48
N VAL A 128 2.66 -16.81 -7.07
CA VAL A 128 1.77 -17.60 -6.21
C VAL A 128 1.52 -16.88 -4.87
N PHE A 129 2.57 -16.37 -4.26
CA PHE A 129 2.47 -15.58 -3.02
C PHE A 129 1.59 -14.34 -3.21
N SER A 130 1.75 -13.60 -4.31
CA SER A 130 0.95 -12.42 -4.61
C SER A 130 -0.53 -12.73 -4.78
N ILE A 131 -0.88 -13.85 -5.43
CA ILE A 131 -2.26 -14.30 -5.55
C ILE A 131 -2.87 -14.57 -4.18
N ILE A 132 -2.16 -15.29 -3.31
CA ILE A 132 -2.62 -15.57 -1.94
C ILE A 132 -2.82 -14.27 -1.16
N VAL A 133 -1.85 -13.36 -1.21
CA VAL A 133 -1.93 -12.06 -0.53
C VAL A 133 -3.10 -11.24 -1.05
N LEU A 134 -3.33 -11.17 -2.37
CA LEU A 134 -4.46 -10.45 -2.95
C LEU A 134 -5.81 -11.00 -2.48
N LEU A 135 -5.97 -12.32 -2.41
CA LEU A 135 -7.17 -12.95 -1.87
C LEU A 135 -7.38 -12.61 -0.39
N MET A 136 -6.32 -12.65 0.41
CA MET A 136 -6.38 -12.28 1.84
C MET A 136 -6.73 -10.79 2.01
N VAL A 137 -6.10 -9.91 1.26
CA VAL A 137 -6.38 -8.47 1.29
C VAL A 137 -7.84 -8.20 0.89
N GLY A 138 -8.31 -8.78 -0.21
CA GLY A 138 -9.71 -8.67 -0.63
C GLY A 138 -10.69 -9.12 0.46
N THR A 139 -10.39 -10.24 1.12
CA THR A 139 -11.19 -10.72 2.25
C THR A 139 -11.25 -9.72 3.39
N VAL A 140 -10.11 -9.13 3.78
CA VAL A 140 -10.05 -8.15 4.88
C VAL A 140 -10.80 -6.86 4.53
N PHE A 141 -10.73 -6.40 3.28
CA PHE A 141 -11.45 -5.22 2.83
C PHE A 141 -12.97 -5.38 2.88
N VAL A 142 -13.48 -6.59 2.73
CA VAL A 142 -14.90 -6.89 2.83
C VAL A 142 -15.29 -7.19 4.28
N TYR A 143 -14.54 -8.06 4.94
CA TYR A 143 -14.89 -8.58 6.26
C TYR A 143 -14.84 -7.51 7.37
N SER A 144 -13.83 -6.65 7.36
CA SER A 144 -13.63 -5.67 8.42
C SER A 144 -14.73 -4.59 8.47
N PRO A 145 -15.11 -3.94 7.34
CA PRO A 145 -16.26 -3.04 7.32
C PRO A 145 -17.57 -3.74 7.66
N ALA A 146 -17.75 -4.99 7.21
CA ALA A 146 -18.94 -5.78 7.50
C ALA A 146 -19.13 -6.01 9.00
N LEU A 147 -18.05 -6.34 9.71
CA LEU A 147 -18.07 -6.50 11.17
C LEU A 147 -18.48 -5.21 11.89
N ILE A 148 -17.92 -4.08 11.48
CA ILE A 148 -18.21 -2.79 12.11
C ILE A 148 -19.65 -2.39 11.87
N LEU A 149 -20.13 -2.47 10.64
CA LEU A 149 -21.49 -2.14 10.27
C LEU A 149 -22.50 -3.07 10.97
N GLY A 150 -22.22 -4.37 11.06
CA GLY A 150 -23.07 -5.33 11.76
C GLY A 150 -23.24 -5.02 13.24
N GLY A 151 -22.16 -4.65 13.90
CA GLY A 151 -22.19 -4.23 15.31
C GLY A 151 -22.96 -2.93 15.56
N MET A 152 -22.99 -2.03 14.58
CA MET A 152 -23.65 -0.73 14.71
C MET A 152 -25.13 -0.75 14.32
N THR A 153 -25.52 -1.51 13.30
CA THR A 153 -26.84 -1.40 12.66
C THR A 153 -27.80 -2.51 13.03
N ALA A 154 -27.31 -3.64 13.46
CA ALA A 154 -28.14 -4.82 13.71
C ALA A 154 -27.75 -5.57 14.99
N PRO A 155 -27.89 -4.95 16.18
CA PRO A 155 -27.52 -5.59 17.44
C PRO A 155 -28.35 -6.85 17.74
N ASN A 156 -29.50 -7.03 17.09
CA ASN A 156 -30.40 -8.16 17.26
C ASN A 156 -30.35 -9.18 16.11
N VAL A 157 -29.51 -8.96 15.08
CA VAL A 157 -29.33 -9.91 13.99
C VAL A 157 -28.08 -10.74 14.28
N ASP A 158 -28.19 -12.06 14.13
CA ASP A 158 -27.08 -12.95 14.26
C ASP A 158 -25.94 -12.52 13.31
N ALA A 159 -24.73 -12.36 13.86
CA ALA A 159 -23.56 -11.90 13.12
C ALA A 159 -23.31 -12.71 11.84
N LYS A 160 -23.62 -14.00 11.87
CA LYS A 160 -23.50 -14.89 10.71
C LYS A 160 -24.46 -14.52 9.58
N THR A 161 -25.73 -14.25 9.92
CA THR A 161 -26.76 -13.83 8.94
C THR A 161 -26.39 -12.49 8.32
N PHE A 162 -25.91 -11.54 9.14
CA PHE A 162 -25.48 -10.23 8.65
C PHE A 162 -24.28 -10.32 7.70
N HIS A 163 -23.28 -11.14 8.02
CA HIS A 163 -22.15 -11.40 7.14
C HIS A 163 -22.57 -11.98 5.79
N ILE A 164 -23.50 -12.95 5.80
CA ILE A 164 -24.03 -13.54 4.57
C ILE A 164 -24.74 -12.48 3.71
N MET A 165 -25.53 -11.62 4.32
CA MET A 165 -26.22 -10.55 3.60
C MET A 165 -25.23 -9.57 2.94
N ILE A 166 -24.16 -9.19 3.64
CA ILE A 166 -23.12 -8.33 3.06
C ILE A 166 -22.36 -9.02 1.92
N TRP A 167 -21.99 -10.29 2.08
CA TRP A 167 -21.38 -11.05 0.99
C TRP A 167 -22.28 -11.11 -0.25
N ILE A 168 -23.58 -11.35 -0.07
CA ILE A 168 -24.54 -11.35 -1.16
C ILE A 168 -24.60 -9.97 -1.82
N ALA A 169 -24.68 -8.90 -1.03
CA ALA A 169 -24.72 -7.53 -1.57
C ALA A 169 -23.47 -7.18 -2.39
N ILE A 170 -22.28 -7.61 -1.96
CA ILE A 170 -21.03 -7.36 -2.69
C ILE A 170 -20.93 -8.19 -3.97
N ILE A 171 -21.46 -9.42 -3.96
CA ILE A 171 -21.45 -10.28 -5.17
C ILE A 171 -22.42 -9.74 -6.24
N ILE A 172 -23.48 -9.07 -5.81
CA ILE A 172 -24.51 -8.52 -6.71
C ILE A 172 -24.10 -7.13 -7.27
N ALA A 173 -23.30 -6.36 -6.53
CA ALA A 173 -22.81 -5.03 -6.94
C ALA A 173 -21.65 -5.10 -7.93
#